data_46827bcc46464cb4dbd4af98a1514610
#
_entry.id   46827bcc46464cb4dbd4af98a1514610
#
_cell.length_a   1.000
_cell.length_b   1.000
_cell.length_c   1.000
_cell.angle_alpha   90.00
_cell.angle_beta   90.00
_cell.angle_gamma   90.00
#
_symmetry.space_group_name_H-M   'P 1'
#
loop_
_entity.id
_entity.type
_entity.pdbx_description
1 polymer ?
#
loop_
_entity_poly.entity_id
_entity_poly.type
_entity_poly.pdbx_seq_one_letter_code
_entity_poly.pdbx_strand_id
1 'polypeptide(L)'
;SLQQLPLQVTGTFLPDSRIFLTHRIRLGKVGSDVVEPMILSDGSGAVLVNRGWIPKTIEERDSSLKTDQLGELTFTGKIHLPQGEALPLLSEKLEGPWPLKVRTANAEGLVERLSDRLGMQVFPHIVRIDPNQAGSLEANWPELQVRSGGHIAYALQWFAMALVTLAVFVFRSTNLNKFFNRADV
;
A
#
# COMPACT_ATOMS: atom_id res chain seq x y z
N SER A 1 -10.52 -8.61 9.31
CA SER A 1 -10.28 -7.51 8.35
C SER A 1 -10.24 -8.06 6.94
N LEU A 2 -11.00 -7.49 6.00
CA LEU A 2 -11.03 -7.91 4.58
C LEU A 2 -9.64 -7.86 3.92
N GLN A 3 -8.72 -7.04 4.43
CA GLN A 3 -7.37 -6.86 3.90
C GLN A 3 -6.45 -8.08 3.98
N GLN A 4 -6.81 -9.08 4.75
CA GLN A 4 -5.93 -10.24 4.99
C GLN A 4 -6.50 -11.55 4.46
N LEU A 5 -7.72 -11.54 3.93
CA LEU A 5 -8.30 -12.73 3.37
C LEU A 5 -7.63 -13.04 2.02
N PRO A 6 -7.08 -14.23 1.84
CA PRO A 6 -6.61 -14.67 0.54
C PRO A 6 -7.79 -14.77 -0.41
N LEU A 7 -7.64 -14.21 -1.59
CA LEU A 7 -8.62 -14.25 -2.66
C LEU A 7 -8.00 -15.01 -3.83
N GLN A 8 -8.72 -16.01 -4.33
CA GLN A 8 -8.36 -16.67 -5.59
C GLN A 8 -9.13 -16.01 -6.74
N VAL A 9 -8.42 -15.65 -7.80
CA VAL A 9 -8.97 -14.99 -8.98
C VAL A 9 -8.59 -15.76 -10.21
N THR A 10 -9.57 -16.00 -11.09
CA THR A 10 -9.38 -16.65 -12.40
C THR A 10 -9.91 -15.74 -13.49
N GLY A 11 -9.11 -15.50 -14.52
CA GLY A 11 -9.53 -14.62 -15.63
C GLY A 11 -8.41 -14.33 -16.62
N THR A 12 -8.68 -13.34 -17.48
CA THR A 12 -7.75 -12.89 -18.53
C THR A 12 -7.46 -11.40 -18.37
N PHE A 13 -6.20 -11.04 -18.37
CA PHE A 13 -5.77 -9.64 -18.31
C PHE A 13 -6.08 -8.86 -19.58
N LEU A 14 -6.33 -7.55 -19.41
CA LEU A 14 -6.57 -6.61 -20.51
C LEU A 14 -5.42 -5.60 -20.59
N PRO A 15 -4.34 -5.88 -21.37
CA PRO A 15 -3.17 -5.01 -21.45
C PRO A 15 -3.48 -3.62 -21.99
N ASP A 16 -4.44 -3.49 -22.90
CA ASP A 16 -4.85 -2.20 -23.52
C ASP A 16 -5.48 -1.20 -22.52
N SER A 17 -5.80 -1.66 -21.32
CA SER A 17 -6.37 -0.85 -20.24
C SER A 17 -5.44 -0.79 -19.03
N ARG A 18 -4.14 -0.90 -19.24
CA ARG A 18 -3.09 -0.86 -18.20
C ARG A 18 -2.97 0.52 -17.56
N ILE A 19 -2.63 0.49 -16.28
CA ILE A 19 -2.42 1.68 -15.45
C ILE A 19 -1.06 1.56 -14.78
N PHE A 20 -0.26 2.59 -14.88
CA PHE A 20 1.01 2.72 -14.17
C PHE A 20 0.82 3.64 -12.96
N LEU A 21 0.98 3.10 -11.75
CA LEU A 21 1.06 3.90 -10.53
C LEU A 21 2.50 4.39 -10.38
N THR A 22 2.76 5.61 -10.84
CA THR A 22 4.09 6.18 -10.98
C THR A 22 4.71 6.63 -9.65
N HIS A 23 6.01 7.01 -9.67
CA HIS A 23 6.75 7.52 -8.52
C HIS A 23 6.86 6.50 -7.36
N ARG A 24 6.91 5.21 -7.69
CA ARG A 24 7.19 4.17 -6.70
C ARG A 24 8.69 3.93 -6.61
N ILE A 25 9.25 4.05 -5.41
CA ILE A 25 10.68 3.83 -5.20
C ILE A 25 10.84 2.47 -4.51
N ARG A 26 11.67 1.59 -5.10
CA ARG A 26 12.07 0.31 -4.51
C ARG A 26 13.57 0.14 -4.61
N LEU A 27 14.20 -0.20 -3.50
CA LEU A 27 15.66 -0.38 -3.40
C LEU A 27 16.45 0.78 -4.04
N GLY A 28 15.98 2.02 -3.84
CA GLY A 28 16.61 3.23 -4.39
C GLY A 28 16.37 3.48 -5.88
N LYS A 29 15.60 2.63 -6.57
CA LYS A 29 15.24 2.81 -7.98
C LYS A 29 13.83 3.35 -8.12
N VAL A 30 13.66 4.31 -9.03
CA VAL A 30 12.34 4.85 -9.39
C VAL A 30 11.67 3.94 -10.41
N GLY A 31 10.38 3.70 -10.24
CA GLY A 31 9.58 2.89 -11.12
C GLY A 31 8.09 3.09 -10.89
N SER A 32 7.30 2.13 -11.32
CA SER A 32 5.84 2.15 -11.22
C SER A 32 5.29 0.77 -10.83
N ASP A 33 4.18 0.77 -10.08
CA ASP A 33 3.38 -0.44 -9.94
C ASP A 33 2.49 -0.57 -11.17
N VAL A 34 2.33 -1.79 -11.66
CA VAL A 34 1.52 -2.13 -12.82
C VAL A 34 0.17 -2.65 -12.37
N VAL A 35 -0.88 -1.90 -12.69
CA VAL A 35 -2.27 -2.31 -12.42
C VAL A 35 -2.94 -2.60 -13.75
N GLU A 36 -3.48 -3.80 -13.89
CA GLU A 36 -4.21 -4.22 -15.08
C GLU A 36 -5.60 -4.73 -14.71
N PRO A 37 -6.62 -4.37 -15.50
CA PRO A 37 -7.92 -5.02 -15.39
C PRO A 37 -7.82 -6.47 -15.82
N MET A 38 -8.55 -7.33 -15.14
CA MET A 38 -8.74 -8.73 -15.49
C MET A 38 -10.22 -9.03 -15.60
N ILE A 39 -10.65 -9.56 -16.74
CA ILE A 39 -12.01 -10.07 -16.89
C ILE A 39 -12.09 -11.40 -16.20
N LEU A 40 -13.07 -11.55 -15.31
CA LEU A 40 -13.28 -12.77 -14.56
C LEU A 40 -13.91 -13.86 -15.43
N SER A 41 -13.43 -15.09 -15.30
CA SER A 41 -13.89 -16.22 -16.13
C SER A 41 -15.32 -16.66 -15.84
N ASP A 42 -15.86 -16.30 -14.67
CA ASP A 42 -17.25 -16.57 -14.29
C ASP A 42 -18.25 -15.57 -14.87
N GLY A 43 -17.76 -14.55 -15.60
CA GLY A 43 -18.60 -13.52 -16.21
C GLY A 43 -19.15 -12.48 -15.23
N SER A 44 -18.74 -12.48 -13.96
CA SER A 44 -19.24 -11.54 -12.94
C SER A 44 -18.76 -10.10 -13.13
N GLY A 45 -17.78 -9.88 -14.02
CA GLY A 45 -17.23 -8.54 -14.33
C GLY A 45 -15.71 -8.54 -14.42
N ALA A 46 -15.11 -7.44 -14.01
CA ALA A 46 -13.67 -7.28 -14.01
C ALA A 46 -13.14 -6.85 -12.63
N VAL A 47 -11.88 -7.16 -12.38
CA VAL A 47 -11.15 -6.76 -11.17
C VAL A 47 -9.86 -6.06 -11.54
N LEU A 48 -9.47 -5.04 -10.77
CA LEU A 48 -8.18 -4.38 -10.90
C LEU A 48 -7.11 -5.18 -10.16
N VAL A 49 -6.09 -5.64 -10.87
CA VAL A 49 -5.00 -6.43 -10.30
C VAL A 49 -3.70 -5.64 -10.34
N ASN A 50 -3.14 -5.37 -9.17
CA ASN A 50 -1.77 -4.86 -9.08
C ASN A 50 -0.81 -6.06 -9.16
N ARG A 51 -0.12 -6.16 -10.29
CA ARG A 51 0.80 -7.26 -10.62
C ARG A 51 2.17 -7.13 -9.98
N GLY A 52 2.53 -5.93 -9.52
CA GLY A 52 3.82 -5.63 -8.93
C GLY A 52 4.51 -4.43 -9.54
N TRP A 53 5.74 -4.21 -9.13
CA TRP A 53 6.55 -3.07 -9.52
C TRP A 53 7.47 -3.40 -10.70
N ILE A 54 7.75 -2.38 -11.50
CA ILE A 54 8.75 -2.39 -12.57
C ILE A 54 9.62 -1.13 -12.50
N PRO A 55 10.89 -1.20 -12.89
CA PRO A 55 11.71 -0.01 -13.02
C PRO A 55 11.24 0.85 -14.21
N LYS A 56 11.49 2.15 -14.14
CA LYS A 56 11.08 3.12 -15.16
C LYS A 56 11.56 2.76 -16.58
N THR A 57 12.74 2.15 -16.70
CA THR A 57 13.29 1.69 -17.98
C THR A 57 12.44 0.62 -18.66
N ILE A 58 11.71 -0.19 -17.90
CA ILE A 58 10.77 -1.20 -18.42
C ILE A 58 9.42 -0.56 -18.70
N GLU A 59 8.96 0.39 -17.89
CA GLU A 59 7.73 1.14 -18.13
C GLU A 59 7.73 1.82 -19.53
N GLU A 60 8.87 2.32 -19.96
CA GLU A 60 9.04 2.93 -21.28
C GLU A 60 8.94 1.90 -22.43
N ARG A 61 9.06 0.61 -22.13
CA ARG A 61 8.96 -0.51 -23.06
C ARG A 61 7.76 -1.39 -22.73
N ASP A 62 6.56 -0.82 -22.79
CA ASP A 62 5.29 -1.46 -22.43
C ASP A 62 5.14 -2.89 -22.98
N SER A 63 5.55 -3.12 -24.24
CA SER A 63 5.54 -4.44 -24.88
C SER A 63 6.38 -5.52 -24.17
N SER A 64 7.29 -5.12 -23.27
CA SER A 64 8.12 -6.08 -22.52
C SER A 64 7.38 -6.83 -21.44
N LEU A 65 6.18 -6.38 -21.06
CA LEU A 65 5.39 -7.00 -19.99
C LEU A 65 4.67 -8.30 -20.42
N LYS A 66 4.58 -8.57 -21.74
CA LYS A 66 4.07 -9.82 -22.34
C LYS A 66 2.73 -10.31 -21.77
N THR A 67 1.86 -9.39 -21.38
CA THR A 67 0.59 -9.71 -20.74
C THR A 67 -0.33 -10.51 -21.66
N ASP A 68 -0.35 -10.18 -22.92
CA ASP A 68 -1.11 -10.82 -24.00
C ASP A 68 -0.75 -12.30 -24.21
N GLN A 69 0.43 -12.73 -23.75
CA GLN A 69 0.89 -14.11 -23.83
C GLN A 69 0.45 -14.99 -22.63
N LEU A 70 -0.13 -14.36 -21.60
CA LEU A 70 -0.49 -15.09 -20.37
C LEU A 70 -1.76 -15.95 -20.53
N GLY A 71 -2.68 -15.54 -21.44
CA GLY A 71 -3.99 -16.20 -21.58
C GLY A 71 -4.82 -16.14 -20.29
N GLU A 72 -5.71 -17.12 -20.14
CA GLU A 72 -6.46 -17.30 -18.89
C GLU A 72 -5.55 -17.88 -17.81
N LEU A 73 -5.60 -17.31 -16.64
CA LEU A 73 -4.79 -17.76 -15.50
C LEU A 73 -5.53 -17.63 -14.17
N THR A 74 -5.07 -18.42 -13.20
CA THR A 74 -5.54 -18.38 -11.82
C THR A 74 -4.39 -17.99 -10.91
N PHE A 75 -4.62 -17.04 -10.00
CA PHE A 75 -3.65 -16.65 -9.00
C PHE A 75 -4.32 -16.42 -7.64
N THR A 76 -3.49 -16.31 -6.60
CA THR A 76 -3.90 -15.85 -5.28
C THR A 76 -3.41 -14.44 -5.04
N GLY A 77 -4.17 -13.69 -4.26
CA GLY A 77 -3.84 -12.31 -3.92
C GLY A 77 -4.63 -11.82 -2.72
N LYS A 78 -4.45 -10.56 -2.38
CA LYS A 78 -5.11 -9.91 -1.25
C LYS A 78 -5.73 -8.59 -1.67
N ILE A 79 -6.91 -8.28 -1.15
CA ILE A 79 -7.54 -6.97 -1.36
C ILE A 79 -6.67 -5.90 -0.70
N HIS A 80 -6.32 -4.89 -1.47
CA HIS A 80 -5.61 -3.71 -0.97
C HIS A 80 -6.62 -2.60 -0.67
N LEU A 81 -6.80 -2.31 0.61
CA LEU A 81 -7.52 -1.12 1.06
C LEU A 81 -6.46 -0.04 1.34
N PRO A 82 -6.49 1.11 0.63
CA PRO A 82 -5.60 2.22 0.94
C PRO A 82 -5.76 2.63 2.39
N GLN A 83 -4.66 2.69 3.14
CA GLN A 83 -4.68 3.25 4.48
C GLN A 83 -4.42 4.76 4.39
N GLY A 84 -5.34 5.53 4.89
CA GLY A 84 -5.33 6.99 4.87
C GLY A 84 -6.31 7.54 3.84
N GLU A 85 -7.02 8.56 4.22
CA GLU A 85 -7.79 9.36 3.29
C GLU A 85 -6.83 9.96 2.27
N ALA A 86 -7.03 9.66 1.00
CA ALA A 86 -6.41 10.43 -0.06
C ALA A 86 -6.85 11.88 0.18
N LEU A 87 -5.90 12.76 0.51
CA LEU A 87 -6.20 14.17 0.70
C LEU A 87 -6.97 14.64 -0.53
N PRO A 88 -8.19 15.18 -0.38
CA PRO A 88 -9.07 15.55 -1.50
C PRO A 88 -8.42 16.54 -2.49
N LEU A 89 -7.38 17.24 -2.02
CA LEU A 89 -6.58 18.21 -2.78
C LEU A 89 -5.67 17.57 -3.85
N LEU A 90 -5.53 16.25 -3.88
CA LEU A 90 -4.65 15.52 -4.79
C LEU A 90 -5.41 14.51 -5.66
N SER A 91 -6.71 14.68 -5.87
CA SER A 91 -7.45 13.90 -6.87
C SER A 91 -6.89 14.25 -8.25
N GLU A 92 -5.95 13.43 -8.69
CA GLU A 92 -5.39 13.53 -10.03
C GLU A 92 -6.49 13.26 -11.05
N LYS A 93 -6.62 14.14 -12.03
CA LYS A 93 -7.56 13.91 -13.11
C LYS A 93 -7.14 12.65 -13.87
N LEU A 94 -8.02 11.67 -13.87
CA LEU A 94 -7.82 10.40 -14.57
C LEU A 94 -8.08 10.54 -16.08
N GLU A 95 -7.57 11.61 -16.71
CA GLU A 95 -7.75 11.93 -18.12
C GLU A 95 -6.49 11.52 -18.90
N GLY A 96 -6.68 11.21 -20.19
CA GLY A 96 -5.57 10.92 -21.08
C GLY A 96 -5.69 9.58 -21.81
N PRO A 97 -4.77 9.30 -22.73
CA PRO A 97 -4.74 8.04 -23.48
C PRO A 97 -4.28 6.87 -22.58
N TRP A 98 -4.64 5.67 -22.96
CA TRP A 98 -4.11 4.45 -22.40
C TRP A 98 -2.73 4.12 -22.99
N PRO A 99 -1.81 3.54 -22.21
CA PRO A 99 -1.90 3.23 -20.77
C PRO A 99 -1.92 4.48 -19.89
N LEU A 100 -2.74 4.46 -18.82
CA LEU A 100 -2.81 5.59 -17.90
C LEU A 100 -1.60 5.64 -16.99
N LYS A 101 -1.10 6.87 -16.72
CA LYS A 101 -0.02 7.12 -15.76
C LYS A 101 -0.54 8.04 -14.66
N VAL A 102 -0.68 7.50 -13.45
CA VAL A 102 -1.22 8.22 -12.29
C VAL A 102 -0.30 8.03 -11.09
N ARG A 103 -0.28 9.00 -10.17
CA ARG A 103 0.51 8.92 -8.93
C ARG A 103 -0.21 8.16 -7.85
N THR A 104 -1.51 8.36 -7.78
CA THR A 104 -2.35 7.81 -6.71
C THR A 104 -3.50 7.05 -7.34
N ALA A 105 -3.69 5.81 -6.90
CA ALA A 105 -4.88 5.07 -7.24
C ALA A 105 -6.03 5.56 -6.36
N ASN A 106 -6.77 6.59 -6.79
CA ASN A 106 -8.14 6.71 -6.35
C ASN A 106 -8.91 5.55 -7.01
N ALA A 107 -9.17 4.50 -6.24
CA ALA A 107 -9.81 3.29 -6.76
C ALA A 107 -11.19 3.61 -7.36
N GLU A 108 -11.95 4.53 -6.76
CA GLU A 108 -13.30 4.89 -7.22
C GLU A 108 -13.29 5.49 -8.63
N GLY A 109 -12.49 6.51 -8.89
CA GLY A 109 -12.42 7.13 -10.21
C GLY A 109 -11.84 6.20 -11.29
N LEU A 110 -10.92 5.30 -10.93
CA LEU A 110 -10.40 4.28 -11.84
C LEU A 110 -11.48 3.24 -12.19
N VAL A 111 -12.24 2.81 -11.19
CA VAL A 111 -13.33 1.86 -11.37
C VAL A 111 -14.41 2.42 -12.29
N GLU A 112 -14.85 3.66 -12.04
CA GLU A 112 -15.86 4.34 -12.89
C GLU A 112 -15.39 4.40 -14.34
N ARG A 113 -14.20 4.95 -14.57
CA ARG A 113 -13.63 5.08 -15.92
C ARG A 113 -13.43 3.75 -16.65
N LEU A 114 -13.06 2.70 -15.91
CA LEU A 114 -12.91 1.37 -16.49
C LEU A 114 -14.26 0.72 -16.76
N SER A 115 -15.24 0.89 -15.89
CA SER A 115 -16.61 0.39 -16.11
C SER A 115 -17.20 0.98 -17.38
N ASP A 116 -17.01 2.29 -17.60
CA ASP A 116 -17.44 2.97 -18.82
C ASP A 116 -16.73 2.43 -20.06
N ARG A 117 -15.40 2.23 -19.97
CA ARG A 117 -14.61 1.72 -21.07
C ARG A 117 -14.93 0.27 -21.45
N LEU A 118 -15.12 -0.57 -20.44
CA LEU A 118 -15.32 -2.02 -20.63
C LEU A 118 -16.79 -2.40 -20.82
N GLY A 119 -17.72 -1.49 -20.50
CA GLY A 119 -19.16 -1.75 -20.55
C GLY A 119 -19.59 -2.84 -19.55
N MET A 120 -18.85 -3.03 -18.47
CA MET A 120 -19.12 -4.05 -17.46
C MET A 120 -18.78 -3.56 -16.05
N GLN A 121 -19.31 -4.26 -15.05
CA GLN A 121 -19.02 -3.94 -13.65
C GLN A 121 -17.56 -4.24 -13.32
N VAL A 122 -16.88 -3.27 -12.67
CA VAL A 122 -15.52 -3.43 -12.15
C VAL A 122 -15.57 -3.45 -10.62
N PHE A 123 -14.88 -4.41 -10.02
CA PHE A 123 -14.79 -4.54 -8.56
C PHE A 123 -14.12 -3.30 -7.94
N PRO A 124 -14.67 -2.70 -6.85
CA PRO A 124 -14.26 -1.38 -6.36
C PRO A 124 -12.95 -1.35 -5.57
N HIS A 125 -12.18 -2.43 -5.59
CA HIS A 125 -10.89 -2.51 -4.90
C HIS A 125 -9.82 -3.11 -5.79
N ILE A 126 -8.56 -2.74 -5.51
CA ILE A 126 -7.41 -3.32 -6.19
C ILE A 126 -6.99 -4.59 -5.45
N VAL A 127 -6.84 -5.68 -6.19
CA VAL A 127 -6.25 -6.93 -5.69
C VAL A 127 -4.75 -6.90 -5.94
N ARG A 128 -3.94 -7.10 -4.93
CA ARG A 128 -2.50 -7.32 -5.04
C ARG A 128 -2.24 -8.80 -5.24
N ILE A 129 -1.64 -9.15 -6.36
CA ILE A 129 -1.22 -10.54 -6.63
C ILE A 129 -0.14 -10.97 -5.64
N ASP A 130 -0.19 -12.19 -5.17
CA ASP A 130 0.87 -12.73 -4.30
C ASP A 130 2.18 -12.91 -5.09
N PRO A 131 3.35 -12.82 -4.44
CA PRO A 131 4.64 -13.08 -5.08
C PRO A 131 4.71 -14.47 -5.71
N ASN A 132 5.44 -14.58 -6.81
CA ASN A 132 5.71 -15.85 -7.51
C ASN A 132 4.47 -16.54 -8.13
N GLN A 133 3.36 -15.84 -8.27
CA GLN A 133 2.19 -16.33 -8.99
C GLN A 133 2.34 -16.09 -10.50
N ALA A 134 1.61 -16.86 -11.29
CA ALA A 134 1.52 -16.61 -12.74
C ALA A 134 0.99 -15.19 -12.98
N GLY A 135 1.69 -14.42 -13.81
CA GLY A 135 1.34 -13.02 -14.08
C GLY A 135 1.88 -12.02 -13.08
N SER A 136 2.53 -12.43 -11.97
CA SER A 136 3.18 -11.50 -11.06
C SER A 136 4.45 -10.90 -11.68
N LEU A 137 4.68 -9.63 -11.37
CA LEU A 137 5.92 -8.92 -11.60
C LEU A 137 6.73 -8.88 -10.29
N GLU A 138 7.47 -7.82 -10.01
CA GLU A 138 8.13 -7.68 -8.71
C GLU A 138 7.09 -7.34 -7.62
N ALA A 139 6.41 -8.38 -7.13
CA ALA A 139 5.28 -8.28 -6.20
C ALA A 139 5.72 -8.33 -4.72
N ASN A 140 6.81 -7.66 -4.37
CA ASN A 140 7.27 -7.52 -2.99
C ASN A 140 6.46 -6.43 -2.29
N TRP A 141 5.31 -6.80 -1.73
CA TRP A 141 4.49 -5.87 -0.97
C TRP A 141 5.14 -5.65 0.39
N PRO A 142 5.36 -4.37 0.81
CA PRO A 142 5.78 -4.12 2.17
C PRO A 142 4.68 -4.67 3.10
N GLU A 143 5.02 -5.64 3.90
CA GLU A 143 4.15 -6.03 5.00
C GLU A 143 3.93 -4.79 5.86
N LEU A 144 2.68 -4.54 6.22
CA LEU A 144 2.34 -3.55 7.23
C LEU A 144 2.97 -4.02 8.55
N GLN A 145 4.26 -3.74 8.71
CA GLN A 145 4.88 -3.81 10.02
C GLN A 145 4.24 -2.69 10.84
N VAL A 146 3.20 -3.04 11.57
CA VAL A 146 2.76 -2.22 12.70
C VAL A 146 3.96 -2.20 13.65
N ARG A 147 4.80 -1.17 13.52
CA ARG A 147 5.94 -0.93 14.42
C ARG A 147 5.40 -0.54 15.80
N SER A 148 4.75 -1.49 16.47
CA SER A 148 4.30 -1.33 17.86
C SER A 148 5.47 -1.06 18.81
N GLY A 149 6.66 -1.57 18.49
CA GLY A 149 7.86 -1.36 19.30
C GLY A 149 8.32 0.11 19.40
N GLY A 150 8.11 0.92 18.36
CA GLY A 150 8.45 2.34 18.40
C GLY A 150 7.59 3.12 19.40
N HIS A 151 6.31 2.82 19.47
CA HIS A 151 5.38 3.50 20.40
C HIS A 151 5.65 3.15 21.86
N ILE A 152 6.05 1.92 22.14
CA ILE A 152 6.41 1.48 23.50
C ILE A 152 7.69 2.17 23.96
N ALA A 153 8.71 2.25 23.10
CA ALA A 153 9.96 2.96 23.42
C ALA A 153 9.72 4.45 23.68
N TYR A 154 8.88 5.10 22.87
CA TYR A 154 8.46 6.48 23.10
C TYR A 154 7.70 6.67 24.42
N ALA A 155 6.75 5.77 24.70
CA ALA A 155 6.00 5.83 25.96
C ALA A 155 6.94 5.70 27.18
N LEU A 156 7.87 4.74 27.16
CA LEU A 156 8.86 4.55 28.22
C LEU A 156 9.73 5.81 28.40
N GLN A 157 10.13 6.47 27.33
CA GLN A 157 10.91 7.71 27.40
C GLN A 157 10.13 8.84 28.09
N TRP A 158 8.85 9.00 27.78
CA TRP A 158 8.00 10.01 28.42
C TRP A 158 7.76 9.71 29.90
N PHE A 159 7.51 8.43 30.25
CA PHE A 159 7.38 8.04 31.64
C PHE A 159 8.68 8.25 32.44
N ALA A 160 9.82 7.93 31.85
CA ALA A 160 11.12 8.18 32.51
C ALA A 160 11.33 9.69 32.78
N MET A 161 11.06 10.56 31.79
CA MET A 161 11.15 12.01 31.98
C MET A 161 10.19 12.52 33.05
N ALA A 162 8.96 12.01 33.07
CA ALA A 162 7.98 12.38 34.10
C ALA A 162 8.45 11.97 35.51
N LEU A 163 9.01 10.77 35.65
CA LEU A 163 9.57 10.29 36.90
C LEU A 163 10.74 11.15 37.41
N VAL A 164 11.67 11.48 36.51
CA VAL A 164 12.81 12.37 36.84
C VAL A 164 12.31 13.74 37.28
N THR A 165 11.36 14.32 36.54
CA THR A 165 10.79 15.64 36.89
C THR A 165 10.08 15.60 38.23
N LEU A 166 9.32 14.55 38.51
CA LEU A 166 8.65 14.36 39.80
C LEU A 166 9.66 14.21 40.96
N ALA A 167 10.71 13.41 40.74
CA ALA A 167 11.77 13.24 41.73
C ALA A 167 12.45 14.60 42.06
N VAL A 168 12.86 15.35 41.04
CA VAL A 168 13.45 16.69 41.23
C VAL A 168 12.49 17.64 41.93
N PHE A 169 11.22 17.63 41.58
CA PHE A 169 10.18 18.41 42.24
C PHE A 169 10.06 18.06 43.74
N VAL A 170 9.96 16.77 44.06
CA VAL A 170 9.87 16.27 45.44
C VAL A 170 11.13 16.66 46.24
N PHE A 171 12.31 16.44 45.68
CA PHE A 171 13.58 16.84 46.37
C PHE A 171 13.69 18.32 46.59
N ARG A 172 13.19 19.18 45.70
CA ARG A 172 13.24 20.64 45.86
C ARG A 172 12.12 21.20 46.73
N SER A 173 10.94 20.56 46.70
CA SER A 173 9.76 21.04 47.44
C SER A 173 9.68 20.51 48.86
N THR A 174 10.36 19.41 49.16
CA THR A 174 10.39 18.79 50.47
C THR A 174 11.77 18.95 51.11
N ASN A 175 11.79 19.17 52.46
CA ASN A 175 13.03 19.26 53.21
C ASN A 175 13.76 17.89 53.40
N LEU A 176 13.62 16.97 52.47
CA LEU A 176 14.22 15.62 52.51
C LEU A 176 15.76 15.71 52.68
N ASN A 177 16.43 16.72 52.13
CA ASN A 177 17.86 16.93 52.37
C ASN A 177 18.24 17.08 53.87
N LYS A 178 17.32 17.57 54.72
CA LYS A 178 17.55 17.65 56.17
C LYS A 178 17.38 16.32 56.86
N PHE A 179 16.65 15.40 56.24
CA PHE A 179 16.40 14.08 56.82
C PHE A 179 17.59 13.13 56.58
N PHE A 180 18.20 13.20 55.39
CA PHE A 180 19.39 12.39 55.08
C PHE A 180 20.65 12.87 55.79
N ASN A 181 20.85 14.19 55.98
CA ASN A 181 22.02 14.70 56.73
C ASN A 181 21.90 14.49 58.25
N ARG A 182 20.79 13.98 58.79
CA ARG A 182 20.63 13.67 60.22
C ARG A 182 20.93 12.23 60.58
N ALA A 183 21.18 11.38 59.60
CA ALA A 183 21.49 9.95 59.81
C ALA A 183 23.01 9.71 59.97
N ASP A 184 23.85 10.73 59.79
CA ASP A 184 25.32 10.62 59.87
C ASP A 184 25.90 11.25 61.16
N VAL A 185 25.13 11.39 62.27
CA VAL A 185 25.63 11.82 63.56
C VAL A 185 25.36 10.81 64.62
#